data_a22bbc3ef4ae5041dc67d143f747755c
#
_entry.id   a22bbc3ef4ae5041dc67d143f747755c
#
_cell.length_a   1.000
_cell.length_b   1.000
_cell.length_c   1.000
_cell.angle_alpha   90.00
_cell.angle_beta   90.00
_cell.angle_gamma   90.00
#
_symmetry.space_group_name_H-M   'P 1'
#
loop_
_entity.id
_entity.type
_entity.pdbx_description
1 polymer ?
#
loop_
_entity_poly.entity_id
_entity_poly.type
_entity_poly.pdbx_seq_one_letter_code
_entity_poly.pdbx_strand_id
1 'polypeptide(L)'
;MAENKKSKRRNSKRKILLLTGGGIIVLAAGAVGGVFLYHNMFSGSREEILKEYVAFIEDGKYEEMYDLLDSSSQEAVSREDFITRNQNIYEGIEASDIRLDISGDQDKGQPLSYSVVMNTIAGEISYDNTTAFEREEGDWKIVWTDAMIFPSLGASDRVSVTTLEA
;
A
#
# COMPACT_ATOMS: atom_id res chain seq x y z
N MET A 1 -44.54 56.81 -23.53
CA MET A 1 -44.40 56.03 -22.29
C MET A 1 -44.15 54.62 -22.69
N ALA A 2 -42.89 54.21 -22.75
CA ALA A 2 -42.49 52.81 -22.85
C ALA A 2 -41.04 52.70 -22.36
N GLU A 3 -40.92 52.28 -21.15
CA GLU A 3 -39.60 52.13 -20.44
C GLU A 3 -39.16 50.67 -20.38
N ASN A 4 -38.00 50.47 -20.96
CA ASN A 4 -36.91 49.69 -20.42
C ASN A 4 -37.18 48.31 -19.86
N LYS A 5 -36.85 47.31 -20.69
CA LYS A 5 -36.64 45.92 -20.26
C LYS A 5 -35.47 45.26 -21.00
N LYS A 6 -34.25 45.75 -20.77
CA LYS A 6 -33.01 45.09 -21.24
C LYS A 6 -31.86 45.29 -20.25
N SER A 7 -31.85 44.54 -19.17
CA SER A 7 -30.63 44.37 -18.39
C SER A 7 -30.79 43.27 -17.31
N LYS A 8 -30.92 42.01 -17.68
CA LYS A 8 -30.79 40.93 -16.69
C LYS A 8 -30.42 39.55 -17.27
N ARG A 9 -29.60 39.53 -18.31
CA ARG A 9 -29.20 38.23 -18.89
C ARG A 9 -27.69 37.99 -19.04
N ARG A 10 -26.86 38.74 -18.35
CA ARG A 10 -25.39 38.67 -18.58
C ARG A 10 -24.55 38.13 -17.42
N ASN A 11 -25.15 37.81 -16.29
CA ASN A 11 -24.37 37.35 -15.11
C ASN A 11 -24.49 35.86 -14.78
N SER A 12 -25.29 35.09 -15.49
CA SER A 12 -25.46 33.67 -15.21
C SER A 12 -24.32 32.79 -15.79
N LYS A 13 -23.75 33.18 -16.93
CA LYS A 13 -22.71 32.35 -17.60
C LYS A 13 -21.33 32.43 -16.98
N ARG A 14 -21.02 33.47 -16.20
CA ARG A 14 -19.72 33.59 -15.53
C ARG A 14 -19.62 32.81 -14.20
N LYS A 15 -20.76 32.52 -13.58
CA LYS A 15 -20.78 31.77 -12.31
C LYS A 15 -20.62 30.27 -12.50
N ILE A 16 -21.02 29.72 -13.64
CA ILE A 16 -20.89 28.27 -13.94
C ILE A 16 -19.45 27.89 -14.31
N LEU A 17 -18.72 28.84 -14.94
CA LEU A 17 -17.31 28.55 -15.33
C LEU A 17 -16.33 28.57 -14.16
N LEU A 18 -16.66 29.26 -13.07
CA LEU A 18 -15.83 29.29 -11.84
C LEU A 18 -16.07 28.08 -10.95
N LEU A 19 -17.21 27.39 -11.06
CA LEU A 19 -17.48 26.16 -10.28
C LEU A 19 -16.81 24.92 -10.87
N THR A 20 -16.56 24.86 -12.17
CA THR A 20 -15.87 23.75 -12.82
C THR A 20 -14.36 23.81 -12.66
N GLY A 21 -13.78 25.01 -12.58
CA GLY A 21 -12.33 25.17 -12.33
C GLY A 21 -11.93 24.91 -10.87
N GLY A 22 -12.80 25.26 -9.91
CA GLY A 22 -12.55 25.05 -8.48
C GLY A 22 -12.66 23.58 -8.04
N GLY A 23 -13.53 22.80 -8.70
CA GLY A 23 -13.70 21.37 -8.38
C GLY A 23 -12.48 20.52 -8.71
N ILE A 24 -11.82 20.81 -9.82
CA ILE A 24 -10.61 20.07 -10.25
C ILE A 24 -9.41 20.42 -9.36
N ILE A 25 -9.28 21.67 -8.93
CA ILE A 25 -8.19 22.10 -8.05
C ILE A 25 -8.36 21.52 -6.65
N VAL A 26 -9.59 21.38 -6.15
CA VAL A 26 -9.85 20.79 -4.82
C VAL A 26 -9.60 19.29 -4.83
N LEU A 27 -9.90 18.57 -5.93
CA LEU A 27 -9.60 17.14 -6.06
C LEU A 27 -8.08 16.88 -6.18
N ALA A 28 -7.35 17.71 -6.92
CA ALA A 28 -5.91 17.61 -7.03
C ALA A 28 -5.19 17.97 -5.71
N ALA A 29 -5.65 19.01 -5.02
CA ALA A 29 -5.14 19.41 -3.71
C ALA A 29 -5.49 18.36 -2.63
N GLY A 30 -6.68 17.73 -2.73
CA GLY A 30 -7.09 16.64 -1.84
C GLY A 30 -6.23 15.38 -1.99
N ALA A 31 -5.89 15.00 -3.23
CA ALA A 31 -5.03 13.85 -3.48
C ALA A 31 -3.59 14.10 -3.02
N VAL A 32 -3.00 15.24 -3.35
CA VAL A 32 -1.64 15.61 -2.91
C VAL A 32 -1.60 15.86 -1.40
N GLY A 33 -2.60 16.52 -0.84
CA GLY A 33 -2.71 16.75 0.60
C GLY A 33 -2.98 15.47 1.39
N GLY A 34 -3.75 14.53 0.83
CA GLY A 34 -4.02 13.22 1.41
C GLY A 34 -2.76 12.35 1.47
N VAL A 35 -1.99 12.30 0.40
CA VAL A 35 -0.70 11.60 0.34
C VAL A 35 0.31 12.24 1.30
N PHE A 36 0.39 13.57 1.35
CA PHE A 36 1.31 14.27 2.24
C PHE A 36 0.94 14.11 3.73
N LEU A 37 -0.36 14.16 4.06
CA LEU A 37 -0.83 13.89 5.43
C LEU A 37 -0.64 12.42 5.81
N TYR A 38 -0.84 11.51 4.88
CA TYR A 38 -0.61 10.08 5.06
C TYR A 38 0.87 9.80 5.38
N HIS A 39 1.80 10.31 4.58
CA HIS A 39 3.25 10.21 4.87
C HIS A 39 3.67 10.83 6.21
N ASN A 40 3.09 11.96 6.62
CA ASN A 40 3.41 12.59 7.91
C ASN A 40 2.74 11.91 9.13
N MET A 41 1.72 11.10 8.94
CA MET A 41 1.09 10.35 10.02
C MET A 41 1.81 9.06 10.35
N PHE A 42 2.64 8.53 9.45
CA PHE A 42 3.29 7.23 9.57
C PHE A 42 4.82 7.27 9.72
N SER A 43 5.40 8.36 10.19
CA SER A 43 6.77 8.36 10.76
C SER A 43 6.80 7.58 12.08
N GLY A 44 6.06 6.48 12.10
CA GLY A 44 5.72 5.67 13.25
C GLY A 44 6.79 4.67 13.66
N SER A 45 6.34 3.64 14.32
CA SER A 45 7.17 2.53 14.73
C SER A 45 7.35 1.52 13.58
N ARG A 46 8.31 0.60 13.70
CA ARG A 46 8.51 -0.50 12.76
C ARG A 46 7.26 -1.39 12.62
N GLU A 47 6.55 -1.54 13.75
CA GLU A 47 5.31 -2.31 13.81
C GLU A 47 4.18 -1.66 13.01
N GLU A 48 4.09 -0.33 13.02
CA GLU A 48 3.10 0.41 12.23
C GLU A 48 3.39 0.28 10.73
N ILE A 49 4.65 0.38 10.32
CA ILE A 49 5.06 0.18 8.92
C ILE A 49 4.75 -1.26 8.46
N LEU A 50 5.01 -2.27 9.30
CA LEU A 50 4.68 -3.65 8.96
C LEU A 50 3.17 -3.88 8.85
N LYS A 51 2.37 -3.29 9.74
CA LYS A 51 0.89 -3.34 9.66
C LYS A 51 0.38 -2.69 8.38
N GLU A 52 0.96 -1.56 8.00
CA GLU A 52 0.62 -0.87 6.76
C GLU A 52 0.96 -1.71 5.53
N TYR A 53 2.16 -2.31 5.50
CA TYR A 53 2.57 -3.23 4.44
C TYR A 53 1.56 -4.38 4.26
N VAL A 54 1.14 -5.01 5.35
CA VAL A 54 0.14 -6.10 5.32
C VAL A 54 -1.24 -5.60 4.90
N ALA A 55 -1.67 -4.42 5.36
CA ALA A 55 -2.94 -3.82 4.94
C ALA A 55 -2.97 -3.53 3.43
N PHE A 56 -1.84 -3.13 2.85
CA PHE A 56 -1.72 -2.92 1.41
C PHE A 56 -1.85 -4.21 0.59
N ILE A 57 -1.45 -5.36 1.14
CA ILE A 57 -1.71 -6.66 0.49
C ILE A 57 -3.22 -6.87 0.35
N GLU A 58 -3.96 -6.67 1.43
CA GLU A 58 -5.43 -6.85 1.48
C GLU A 58 -6.17 -5.88 0.55
N ASP A 59 -5.66 -4.64 0.45
CA ASP A 59 -6.21 -3.59 -0.41
C ASP A 59 -5.76 -3.71 -1.89
N GLY A 60 -4.83 -4.62 -2.23
CA GLY A 60 -4.22 -4.72 -3.56
C GLY A 60 -3.35 -3.52 -3.94
N LYS A 61 -2.82 -2.79 -2.96
CA LYS A 61 -2.01 -1.57 -3.14
C LYS A 61 -0.53 -1.89 -3.21
N TYR A 62 -0.13 -2.64 -4.22
CA TYR A 62 1.25 -3.13 -4.35
C TYR A 62 2.26 -2.02 -4.70
N GLU A 63 1.81 -0.92 -5.30
CA GLU A 63 2.65 0.24 -5.56
C GLU A 63 3.05 0.94 -4.27
N GLU A 64 2.09 1.14 -3.36
CA GLU A 64 2.30 1.72 -2.05
C GLU A 64 3.16 0.82 -1.16
N MET A 65 3.03 -0.51 -1.27
CA MET A 65 3.93 -1.45 -0.59
C MET A 65 5.39 -1.23 -0.98
N TYR A 66 5.67 -1.00 -2.27
CA TYR A 66 7.02 -0.75 -2.77
C TYR A 66 7.62 0.53 -2.19
N ASP A 67 6.81 1.55 -1.92
CA ASP A 67 7.26 2.82 -1.35
C ASP A 67 7.67 2.70 0.14
N LEU A 68 7.30 1.61 0.82
CA LEU A 68 7.73 1.29 2.18
C LEU A 68 9.11 0.64 2.25
N LEU A 69 9.67 0.19 1.12
CA LEU A 69 10.96 -0.49 1.06
C LEU A 69 12.12 0.49 1.21
N ASP A 70 13.23 0.00 1.77
CA ASP A 70 14.50 0.72 1.81
C ASP A 70 15.14 0.83 0.41
N SER A 71 16.05 1.77 0.25
CA SER A 71 16.71 2.04 -1.03
C SER A 71 17.46 0.83 -1.57
N SER A 72 18.07 0.02 -0.71
CA SER A 72 18.81 -1.17 -1.13
C SER A 72 17.88 -2.27 -1.68
N SER A 73 16.71 -2.45 -1.09
CA SER A 73 15.66 -3.33 -1.61
C SER A 73 15.12 -2.84 -2.95
N GLN A 74 14.90 -1.52 -3.09
CA GLN A 74 14.43 -0.92 -4.35
C GLN A 74 15.48 -1.00 -5.48
N GLU A 75 16.76 -1.03 -5.14
CA GLU A 75 17.85 -1.29 -6.12
C GLU A 75 17.91 -2.78 -6.51
N ALA A 76 17.58 -3.68 -5.60
CA ALA A 76 17.64 -5.14 -5.82
C ALA A 76 16.46 -5.67 -6.63
N VAL A 77 15.28 -5.09 -6.51
CA VAL A 77 14.07 -5.47 -7.25
C VAL A 77 13.42 -4.24 -7.88
N SER A 78 13.13 -4.31 -9.19
CA SER A 78 12.44 -3.21 -9.85
C SER A 78 10.99 -3.06 -9.32
N ARG A 79 10.44 -1.84 -9.36
CA ARG A 79 9.04 -1.60 -8.97
C ARG A 79 8.08 -2.52 -9.73
N GLU A 80 8.27 -2.66 -11.03
CA GLU A 80 7.42 -3.50 -11.90
C GLU A 80 7.50 -4.97 -11.49
N ASP A 81 8.70 -5.50 -11.25
CA ASP A 81 8.89 -6.90 -10.83
C ASP A 81 8.29 -7.16 -9.46
N PHE A 82 8.51 -6.24 -8.50
CA PHE A 82 7.93 -6.33 -7.16
C PHE A 82 6.40 -6.37 -7.21
N ILE A 83 5.77 -5.41 -7.89
CA ILE A 83 4.30 -5.32 -8.03
C ILE A 83 3.77 -6.58 -8.68
N THR A 84 4.30 -6.95 -9.86
CA THR A 84 3.85 -8.11 -10.61
C THR A 84 3.98 -9.40 -9.81
N ARG A 85 5.09 -9.57 -9.06
CA ARG A 85 5.33 -10.77 -8.26
C ARG A 85 4.35 -10.87 -7.10
N ASN A 86 4.20 -9.81 -6.31
CA ASN A 86 3.29 -9.79 -5.17
C ASN A 86 1.84 -9.98 -5.63
N GLN A 87 1.41 -9.25 -6.65
CA GLN A 87 0.07 -9.35 -7.22
C GLN A 87 -0.22 -10.77 -7.71
N ASN A 88 0.66 -11.36 -8.54
CA ASN A 88 0.44 -12.70 -9.05
C ASN A 88 0.35 -13.77 -7.95
N ILE A 89 1.08 -13.61 -6.85
CA ILE A 89 1.05 -14.57 -5.75
C ILE A 89 -0.22 -14.38 -4.92
N TYR A 90 -0.46 -13.18 -4.39
CA TYR A 90 -1.58 -12.94 -3.47
C TYR A 90 -2.95 -13.05 -4.15
N GLU A 91 -3.10 -12.53 -5.36
CA GLU A 91 -4.32 -12.71 -6.14
C GLU A 91 -4.47 -14.17 -6.63
N GLY A 92 -3.38 -14.81 -7.02
CA GLY A 92 -3.39 -16.20 -7.50
C GLY A 92 -3.80 -17.22 -6.46
N ILE A 93 -3.56 -16.95 -5.18
CA ILE A 93 -4.03 -17.78 -4.06
C ILE A 93 -5.33 -17.27 -3.44
N GLU A 94 -5.92 -16.19 -3.95
CA GLU A 94 -7.11 -15.52 -3.40
C GLU A 94 -6.93 -15.15 -1.92
N ALA A 95 -5.78 -14.55 -1.58
CA ALA A 95 -5.45 -14.15 -0.22
C ALA A 95 -6.47 -13.15 0.33
N SER A 96 -6.99 -13.40 1.54
CA SER A 96 -7.98 -12.55 2.21
C SER A 96 -7.95 -12.75 3.73
N ASP A 97 -8.64 -11.87 4.47
CA ASP A 97 -8.71 -11.91 5.93
C ASP A 97 -7.32 -12.04 6.60
N ILE A 98 -6.37 -11.22 6.15
CA ILE A 98 -4.98 -11.30 6.58
C ILE A 98 -4.84 -10.74 7.99
N ARG A 99 -4.39 -11.56 8.91
CA ARG A 99 -4.14 -11.20 10.31
C ARG A 99 -2.64 -11.23 10.60
N LEU A 100 -2.16 -10.16 11.19
CA LEU A 100 -0.78 -10.00 11.60
C LEU A 100 -0.70 -9.96 13.13
N ASP A 101 0.12 -10.83 13.70
CA ASP A 101 0.52 -10.79 15.11
C ASP A 101 2.02 -10.53 15.19
N ILE A 102 2.39 -9.44 15.87
CA ILE A 102 3.79 -9.03 16.00
C ILE A 102 4.27 -9.47 17.39
N SER A 103 5.23 -10.37 17.38
CA SER A 103 5.81 -10.94 18.59
C SER A 103 7.29 -10.56 18.72
N GLY A 104 7.76 -10.34 19.93
CA GLY A 104 9.18 -10.17 20.25
C GLY A 104 9.54 -8.84 20.88
N ASP A 105 10.79 -8.78 21.35
CA ASP A 105 11.34 -7.60 22.00
C ASP A 105 11.60 -6.52 20.96
N GLN A 106 11.12 -5.31 21.22
CA GLN A 106 11.21 -4.15 20.32
C GLN A 106 12.61 -3.52 20.32
N ASP A 107 13.64 -4.29 20.54
CA ASP A 107 15.00 -3.79 20.53
C ASP A 107 15.35 -3.27 19.13
N LYS A 108 15.63 -1.98 19.03
CA LYS A 108 15.70 -1.20 17.77
C LYS A 108 16.74 -1.70 16.75
N GLY A 109 17.56 -2.66 17.12
CA GLY A 109 18.62 -3.23 16.27
C GLY A 109 18.36 -4.65 15.79
N GLN A 110 17.25 -5.28 16.21
CA GLN A 110 16.93 -6.66 15.83
C GLN A 110 15.81 -6.71 14.79
N PRO A 111 15.79 -7.74 13.92
CA PRO A 111 14.64 -8.01 13.05
C PRO A 111 13.36 -8.16 13.88
N LEU A 112 12.25 -7.70 13.33
CA LEU A 112 10.93 -7.82 13.93
C LEU A 112 10.35 -9.20 13.58
N SER A 113 9.97 -9.97 14.60
CA SER A 113 9.31 -11.27 14.42
C SER A 113 7.80 -11.09 14.38
N TYR A 114 7.14 -11.81 13.50
CA TYR A 114 5.69 -11.74 13.33
C TYR A 114 5.12 -13.05 12.80
N SER A 115 3.84 -13.26 13.04
CA SER A 115 3.05 -14.37 12.49
C SER A 115 1.98 -13.79 11.56
N VAL A 116 1.75 -14.46 10.44
CA VAL A 116 0.68 -14.14 9.51
C VAL A 116 -0.29 -15.32 9.46
N VAL A 117 -1.59 -15.01 9.48
CA VAL A 117 -2.67 -15.95 9.19
C VAL A 117 -3.51 -15.35 8.09
N MET A 118 -3.80 -16.10 7.04
CA MET A 118 -4.65 -15.64 5.93
C MET A 118 -5.52 -16.78 5.38
N ASN A 119 -6.67 -16.41 4.83
CA ASN A 119 -7.46 -17.32 4.03
C ASN A 119 -6.94 -17.36 2.60
N THR A 120 -6.96 -18.54 1.99
CA THR A 120 -6.59 -18.75 0.60
C THR A 120 -7.58 -19.69 -0.08
N ILE A 121 -7.50 -19.83 -1.40
CA ILE A 121 -8.27 -20.83 -2.16
C ILE A 121 -8.03 -22.27 -1.66
N ALA A 122 -6.89 -22.53 -1.01
CA ALA A 122 -6.56 -23.84 -0.43
C ALA A 122 -6.97 -23.98 1.05
N GLY A 123 -7.58 -22.96 1.64
CA GLY A 123 -7.96 -22.88 3.05
C GLY A 123 -7.11 -21.88 3.82
N GLU A 124 -7.28 -21.86 5.14
CA GLU A 124 -6.49 -21.00 6.03
C GLU A 124 -5.06 -21.51 6.12
N ILE A 125 -4.10 -20.61 5.98
CA ILE A 125 -2.68 -20.88 6.18
C ILE A 125 -2.12 -19.96 7.26
N SER A 126 -1.07 -20.41 7.95
CA SER A 126 -0.34 -19.59 8.92
C SER A 126 1.16 -19.87 8.84
N TYR A 127 1.97 -18.84 9.08
CA TYR A 127 3.42 -18.95 9.15
C TYR A 127 4.04 -17.85 10.01
N ASP A 128 5.21 -18.16 10.55
CA ASP A 128 6.04 -17.19 11.26
C ASP A 128 7.12 -16.64 10.32
N ASN A 129 7.46 -15.38 10.50
CA ASN A 129 8.47 -14.70 9.69
C ASN A 129 9.21 -13.63 10.49
N THR A 130 10.27 -13.10 9.90
CA THR A 130 11.04 -11.97 10.43
C THR A 130 11.35 -10.98 9.32
N THR A 131 11.39 -9.69 9.64
CA THR A 131 11.87 -8.67 8.72
C THR A 131 12.75 -7.65 9.42
N ALA A 132 13.76 -7.16 8.72
CA ALA A 132 14.63 -6.10 9.19
C ALA A 132 14.09 -4.74 8.72
N PHE A 133 14.54 -3.69 9.41
CA PHE A 133 14.20 -2.31 9.08
C PHE A 133 15.46 -1.45 9.10
N GLU A 134 15.53 -0.51 8.19
CA GLU A 134 16.53 0.54 8.17
C GLU A 134 15.90 1.92 8.33
N ARG A 135 16.71 2.90 8.74
CA ARG A 135 16.28 4.28 8.86
C ARG A 135 16.83 5.10 7.72
N GLU A 136 15.94 5.66 6.89
CA GLU A 136 16.28 6.56 5.80
C GLU A 136 15.55 7.90 6.00
N GLU A 137 16.31 8.99 5.97
CA GLU A 137 15.80 10.36 6.12
C GLU A 137 14.93 10.61 7.39
N GLY A 138 15.07 9.73 8.39
CA GLY A 138 14.31 9.80 9.64
C GLY A 138 13.14 8.82 9.74
N ASP A 139 12.74 8.20 8.65
CA ASP A 139 11.64 7.23 8.59
C ASP A 139 12.16 5.78 8.60
N TRP A 140 11.36 4.86 9.15
CA TRP A 140 11.64 3.44 9.06
C TRP A 140 11.24 2.91 7.68
N LYS A 141 12.11 2.08 7.11
CA LYS A 141 11.92 1.40 5.82
C LYS A 141 12.13 -0.09 6.00
N ILE A 142 11.42 -0.89 5.22
CA ILE A 142 11.47 -2.35 5.24
C ILE A 142 12.66 -2.82 4.40
N VAL A 143 13.53 -3.64 4.99
CA VAL A 143 14.53 -4.41 4.23
C VAL A 143 13.83 -5.64 3.68
N TRP A 144 13.40 -5.54 2.42
CA TRP A 144 12.53 -6.53 1.80
C TRP A 144 13.30 -7.69 1.19
N THR A 145 12.73 -8.88 1.31
CA THR A 145 13.16 -10.09 0.61
C THR A 145 11.94 -10.89 0.16
N ASP A 146 12.12 -11.78 -0.83
CA ASP A 146 11.05 -12.68 -1.30
C ASP A 146 10.43 -13.51 -0.17
N ALA A 147 11.21 -13.83 0.87
CA ALA A 147 10.72 -14.53 2.06
C ALA A 147 9.62 -13.78 2.82
N MET A 148 9.46 -12.46 2.59
CA MET A 148 8.33 -11.72 3.17
C MET A 148 6.99 -12.10 2.54
N ILE A 149 6.97 -12.59 1.31
CA ILE A 149 5.76 -13.12 0.69
C ILE A 149 5.41 -14.48 1.33
N PHE A 150 6.37 -15.41 1.33
CA PHE A 150 6.28 -16.68 2.05
C PHE A 150 7.66 -17.07 2.59
N PRO A 151 7.74 -17.62 3.82
CA PRO A 151 8.98 -18.16 4.35
C PRO A 151 9.60 -19.16 3.37
N SER A 152 10.91 -19.05 3.16
CA SER A 152 11.70 -19.89 2.23
C SER A 152 11.44 -19.64 0.73
N LEU A 153 10.65 -18.65 0.35
CA LEU A 153 10.50 -18.25 -1.06
C LEU A 153 11.80 -17.56 -1.52
N GLY A 154 12.38 -18.03 -2.61
CA GLY A 154 13.53 -17.40 -3.26
C GLY A 154 13.16 -16.67 -4.54
N ALA A 155 14.07 -15.86 -5.07
CA ALA A 155 13.82 -14.99 -6.24
C ALA A 155 13.33 -15.73 -7.51
N SER A 156 13.66 -17.00 -7.67
CA SER A 156 13.26 -17.83 -8.81
C SER A 156 12.06 -18.73 -8.52
N ASP A 157 11.58 -18.76 -7.28
CA ASP A 157 10.51 -19.66 -6.88
C ASP A 157 9.13 -19.15 -7.33
N ARG A 158 8.20 -20.08 -7.41
CA ARG A 158 6.80 -19.81 -7.78
C ARG A 158 5.88 -20.49 -6.79
N VAL A 159 4.81 -19.81 -6.46
CA VAL A 159 3.71 -20.39 -5.68
C VAL A 159 2.72 -21.05 -6.65
N SER A 160 2.30 -22.28 -6.35
CA SER A 160 1.25 -22.97 -7.10
C SER A 160 0.26 -23.63 -6.15
N VAL A 161 -1.03 -23.59 -6.50
CA VAL A 161 -2.08 -24.34 -5.82
C VAL A 161 -2.34 -25.61 -6.59
N THR A 162 -2.28 -26.78 -5.93
CA THR A 162 -2.58 -28.07 -6.54
C THR A 162 -3.75 -28.69 -5.81
N THR A 163 -4.82 -29.02 -6.54
CA THR A 163 -5.95 -29.78 -6.01
C THR A 163 -5.54 -31.25 -5.92
N LEU A 164 -5.60 -31.82 -4.73
CA LEU A 164 -5.45 -33.25 -4.55
C LEU A 164 -6.83 -33.87 -4.71
N GLU A 165 -7.00 -34.70 -5.73
CA GLU A 165 -8.20 -35.55 -5.84
C GLU A 165 -8.18 -36.59 -4.69
N ALA A 166 -9.30 -36.69 -3.97
CA ALA A 166 -9.47 -37.62 -2.86
C ALA A 166 -9.85 -39.01 -3.36
#